data_76e49e8fd40070b850a7c73bb65ae1ae
#
_entry.id   76e49e8fd40070b850a7c73bb65ae1ae
#
_cell.length_a   1.000
_cell.length_b   1.000
_cell.length_c   1.000
_cell.angle_alpha   90.00
_cell.angle_beta   90.00
_cell.angle_gamma   90.00
#
_symmetry.space_group_name_H-M   'P 1'
#
loop_
_entity.id
_entity.type
_entity.pdbx_description
1 polymer ?
#
loop_
_entity_poly.entity_id
_entity_poly.type
_entity_poly.pdbx_seq_one_letter_code
_entity_poly.pdbx_strand_id
1 'polypeptide(L)'
;MAQRTYDVLVIGEGISGLSAAHALAQAGLKTATLEAQLFGGLVLNVNELEPQPDPARTVSGAEIASEMMQANADLGVSSIQEAVTMIRNGSATKQVMTSAATYEARQVVVASGARLKKLDVPGEAEFEGRGVSQCADCDGPMYQNEDVVVVGGGDSALQEALVLAKYCRKVHLVHRGSRFRAQSHFIEQVQANPRIGTVWNATVSGIVGGKMVERVQIAHGDGRSEEIACAGVFAYIGLTPNGDFLPREIERNDAGYVVTRDTLETAMPGVWAIGALRLGYSGLLPDAVTEAKQAARTIIERLG
;
A
#
# COMPACT_ATOMS: atom_id res chain seq x y z
N MET A 1 -20.24 26.18 -14.32
CA MET A 1 -19.78 25.14 -13.38
C MET A 1 -19.10 25.85 -12.23
N ALA A 2 -19.43 25.56 -10.98
CA ALA A 2 -18.77 26.19 -9.84
C ALA A 2 -17.28 25.80 -9.85
N GLN A 3 -16.42 26.79 -9.80
CA GLN A 3 -14.97 26.59 -9.77
C GLN A 3 -14.60 25.94 -8.43
N ARG A 4 -14.13 24.68 -8.46
CA ARG A 4 -13.76 23.89 -7.30
C ARG A 4 -12.30 24.20 -6.95
N THR A 5 -12.09 25.35 -6.26
CA THR A 5 -10.77 25.88 -5.93
C THR A 5 -10.43 25.64 -4.47
N TYR A 6 -9.21 25.17 -4.22
CA TYR A 6 -8.64 24.87 -2.91
C TYR A 6 -7.26 25.51 -2.76
N ASP A 7 -6.81 25.68 -1.53
CA ASP A 7 -5.40 26.02 -1.29
C ASP A 7 -4.54 24.79 -1.54
N VAL A 8 -4.97 23.61 -1.04
CA VAL A 8 -4.26 22.35 -1.24
C VAL A 8 -5.24 21.24 -1.60
N LEU A 9 -4.87 20.43 -2.60
CA LEU A 9 -5.49 19.16 -2.90
C LEU A 9 -4.54 18.02 -2.52
N VAL A 10 -5.06 17.03 -1.80
CA VAL A 10 -4.33 15.81 -1.44
C VAL A 10 -4.90 14.64 -2.23
N ILE A 11 -4.07 13.91 -2.96
CA ILE A 11 -4.48 12.76 -3.78
C ILE A 11 -4.15 11.48 -3.02
N GLY A 12 -5.17 10.77 -2.59
CA GLY A 12 -5.09 9.55 -1.77
C GLY A 12 -5.44 9.80 -0.31
N GLU A 13 -6.26 8.92 0.25
CA GLU A 13 -6.71 8.92 1.65
C GLU A 13 -6.12 7.75 2.46
N GLY A 14 -4.88 7.33 2.12
CA GLY A 14 -4.05 6.51 3.00
C GLY A 14 -3.51 7.34 4.18
N ILE A 15 -2.80 6.71 5.10
CA ILE A 15 -2.27 7.38 6.33
C ILE A 15 -1.46 8.64 5.99
N SER A 16 -0.61 8.62 4.97
CA SER A 16 0.15 9.80 4.55
C SER A 16 -0.76 10.94 4.10
N GLY A 17 -1.77 10.65 3.27
CA GLY A 17 -2.68 11.66 2.75
C GLY A 17 -3.58 12.23 3.83
N LEU A 18 -4.17 11.38 4.67
CA LEU A 18 -4.99 11.81 5.80
C LEU A 18 -4.20 12.67 6.79
N SER A 19 -2.94 12.30 7.10
CA SER A 19 -2.06 13.08 7.97
C SER A 19 -1.72 14.45 7.38
N ALA A 20 -1.44 14.51 6.06
CA ALA A 20 -1.16 15.76 5.39
C ALA A 20 -2.38 16.68 5.35
N ALA A 21 -3.55 16.15 4.98
CA ALA A 21 -4.80 16.89 4.96
C ALA A 21 -5.15 17.47 6.34
N HIS A 22 -4.95 16.67 7.39
CA HIS A 22 -5.14 17.10 8.78
C HIS A 22 -4.25 18.30 9.14
N ALA A 23 -2.95 18.19 8.90
CA ALA A 23 -1.99 19.24 9.24
C ALA A 23 -2.25 20.54 8.47
N LEU A 24 -2.63 20.44 7.19
CA LEU A 24 -2.95 21.58 6.34
C LEU A 24 -4.25 22.27 6.77
N ALA A 25 -5.29 21.50 7.09
CA ALA A 25 -6.57 22.03 7.56
C ALA A 25 -6.45 22.68 8.95
N GLN A 26 -5.65 22.08 9.87
CA GLN A 26 -5.36 22.70 11.17
C GLN A 26 -4.68 24.06 11.03
N ALA A 27 -3.92 24.30 9.97
CA ALA A 27 -3.32 25.60 9.67
C ALA A 27 -4.29 26.57 8.96
N GLY A 28 -5.55 26.21 8.81
CA GLY A 28 -6.60 27.05 8.22
C GLY A 28 -6.60 27.06 6.69
N LEU A 29 -5.84 26.20 6.02
CA LEU A 29 -5.85 26.09 4.56
C LEU A 29 -7.08 25.32 4.07
N LYS A 30 -7.77 25.86 3.05
CA LYS A 30 -8.88 25.16 2.40
C LYS A 30 -8.39 23.92 1.68
N THR A 31 -8.59 22.76 2.32
CA THR A 31 -8.04 21.47 1.89
C THR A 31 -9.16 20.52 1.44
N ALA A 32 -8.91 19.74 0.40
CA ALA A 32 -9.72 18.58 0.04
C ALA A 32 -8.84 17.39 -0.29
N THR A 33 -9.38 16.19 -0.13
CA THR A 33 -8.78 14.92 -0.53
C THR A 33 -9.53 14.34 -1.72
N LEU A 34 -8.82 13.60 -2.58
CA LEU A 34 -9.40 12.80 -3.67
C LEU A 34 -8.99 11.34 -3.47
N GLU A 35 -9.96 10.45 -3.40
CA GLU A 35 -9.73 9.01 -3.26
C GLU A 35 -10.49 8.23 -4.34
N ALA A 36 -9.79 7.28 -4.97
CA ALA A 36 -10.36 6.46 -6.03
C ALA A 36 -11.20 5.28 -5.49
N GLN A 37 -10.88 4.83 -4.28
CA GLN A 37 -11.45 3.63 -3.66
C GLN A 37 -11.94 3.94 -2.24
N LEU A 38 -11.67 3.03 -1.30
CA LEU A 38 -11.95 3.24 0.11
C LEU A 38 -10.78 3.96 0.78
N PHE A 39 -11.07 4.90 1.68
CA PHE A 39 -10.04 5.55 2.49
C PHE A 39 -9.25 4.53 3.34
N GLY A 40 -8.05 4.91 3.79
CA GLY A 40 -7.16 4.08 4.61
C GLY A 40 -6.03 3.43 3.80
N GLY A 41 -6.29 3.00 2.56
CA GLY A 41 -5.28 2.35 1.71
C GLY A 41 -4.76 1.05 2.33
N LEU A 42 -3.45 0.77 2.19
CA LEU A 42 -2.87 -0.51 2.65
C LEU A 42 -2.95 -0.74 4.18
N VAL A 43 -3.16 0.30 4.99
CA VAL A 43 -3.28 0.10 6.45
C VAL A 43 -4.54 -0.67 6.82
N LEU A 44 -5.55 -0.71 5.95
CA LEU A 44 -6.77 -1.51 6.18
C LEU A 44 -6.49 -3.01 6.27
N ASN A 45 -5.37 -3.47 5.72
CA ASN A 45 -4.94 -4.86 5.80
C ASN A 45 -4.22 -5.20 7.13
N VAL A 46 -4.10 -4.24 8.05
CA VAL A 46 -3.39 -4.41 9.32
C VAL A 46 -4.41 -4.51 10.45
N ASN A 47 -4.65 -5.72 10.95
CA ASN A 47 -5.60 -5.94 12.04
C ASN A 47 -5.04 -5.54 13.40
N GLU A 48 -3.74 -5.63 13.58
CA GLU A 48 -3.06 -5.28 14.83
C GLU A 48 -1.75 -4.54 14.52
N LEU A 49 -1.66 -3.30 15.01
CA LEU A 49 -0.44 -2.51 14.86
C LEU A 49 0.64 -2.95 15.85
N GLU A 50 1.88 -2.99 15.41
CA GLU A 50 3.04 -3.29 16.26
C GLU A 50 4.16 -2.24 16.03
N PRO A 51 4.62 -1.54 17.08
CA PRO A 51 4.06 -1.53 18.44
C PRO A 51 2.70 -0.82 18.49
N GLN A 52 1.87 -1.21 19.46
CA GLN A 52 0.59 -0.53 19.69
C GLN A 52 0.83 0.93 20.13
N PRO A 53 0.04 1.89 19.61
CA PRO A 53 0.09 3.28 20.05
C PRO A 53 -0.22 3.45 21.55
N ASP A 54 -1.14 2.63 22.07
CA ASP A 54 -1.47 2.49 23.47
C ASP A 54 -1.31 1.02 23.89
N PRO A 55 -0.39 0.68 24.80
CA PRO A 55 -0.21 -0.70 25.26
C PRO A 55 -1.44 -1.34 25.92
N ALA A 56 -2.39 -0.53 26.36
CA ALA A 56 -3.63 -1.00 26.98
C ALA A 56 -4.75 -1.32 25.97
N ARG A 57 -4.55 -1.00 24.69
CA ARG A 57 -5.56 -1.15 23.65
C ARG A 57 -4.94 -1.71 22.37
N THR A 58 -5.49 -2.80 21.87
CA THR A 58 -5.18 -3.26 20.50
C THR A 58 -5.89 -2.36 19.50
N VAL A 59 -5.15 -1.74 18.61
CA VAL A 59 -5.65 -0.82 17.60
C VAL A 59 -5.34 -1.38 16.22
N SER A 60 -6.35 -1.45 15.36
CA SER A 60 -6.22 -1.83 13.96
C SER A 60 -5.91 -0.64 13.05
N GLY A 61 -5.38 -0.93 11.87
CA GLY A 61 -5.19 0.10 10.86
C GLY A 61 -6.50 0.73 10.39
N ALA A 62 -7.59 -0.03 10.36
CA ALA A 62 -8.92 0.47 10.02
C ALA A 62 -9.45 1.46 11.05
N GLU A 63 -9.23 1.21 12.35
CA GLU A 63 -9.60 2.15 13.42
C GLU A 63 -8.85 3.48 13.27
N ILE A 64 -7.52 3.43 13.10
CA ILE A 64 -6.71 4.65 12.90
C ILE A 64 -7.17 5.42 11.67
N ALA A 65 -7.38 4.75 10.54
CA ALA A 65 -7.85 5.41 9.33
C ALA A 65 -9.21 6.09 9.54
N SER A 66 -10.12 5.42 10.24
CA SER A 66 -11.47 5.96 10.55
C SER A 66 -11.41 7.16 11.49
N GLU A 67 -10.59 7.10 12.54
CA GLU A 67 -10.36 8.21 13.48
C GLU A 67 -9.78 9.43 12.75
N MET A 68 -8.82 9.21 11.84
CA MET A 68 -8.21 10.28 11.04
C MET A 68 -9.20 10.89 10.04
N MET A 69 -10.04 10.09 9.39
CA MET A 69 -11.10 10.57 8.50
C MET A 69 -12.09 11.46 9.28
N GLN A 70 -12.54 11.03 10.46
CA GLN A 70 -13.44 11.81 11.28
C GLN A 70 -12.79 13.13 11.71
N ALA A 71 -11.54 13.09 12.18
CA ALA A 71 -10.81 14.30 12.58
C ALA A 71 -10.63 15.30 11.42
N ASN A 72 -10.44 14.81 10.20
CA ASN A 72 -10.38 15.64 9.00
C ASN A 72 -11.74 16.25 8.64
N ALA A 73 -12.81 15.48 8.77
CA ALA A 73 -14.18 15.98 8.55
C ALA A 73 -14.54 17.10 9.54
N ASP A 74 -14.15 16.95 10.81
CA ASP A 74 -14.37 17.95 11.86
C ASP A 74 -13.62 19.27 11.59
N LEU A 75 -12.49 19.20 10.87
CA LEU A 75 -11.73 20.37 10.41
C LEU A 75 -12.24 20.93 9.07
N GLY A 76 -13.30 20.36 8.49
CA GLY A 76 -13.90 20.82 7.24
C GLY A 76 -13.15 20.38 5.98
N VAL A 77 -12.27 19.36 6.04
CA VAL A 77 -11.68 18.76 4.87
C VAL A 77 -12.77 18.07 4.04
N SER A 78 -12.84 18.41 2.75
CA SER A 78 -13.78 17.77 1.82
C SER A 78 -13.17 16.48 1.26
N SER A 79 -13.73 15.31 1.58
CA SER A 79 -13.39 14.05 0.92
C SER A 79 -14.17 13.90 -0.38
N ILE A 80 -13.47 13.65 -1.49
CA ILE A 80 -14.01 13.56 -2.84
C ILE A 80 -13.72 12.17 -3.39
N GLN A 81 -14.76 11.36 -3.58
CA GLN A 81 -14.66 9.99 -4.08
C GLN A 81 -14.53 9.98 -5.61
N GLU A 82 -13.38 10.38 -6.12
CA GLU A 82 -13.07 10.45 -7.55
C GLU A 82 -11.62 10.05 -7.83
N ALA A 83 -11.41 9.22 -8.86
CA ALA A 83 -10.09 8.84 -9.33
C ALA A 83 -9.44 9.99 -10.13
N VAL A 84 -8.25 10.42 -9.70
CA VAL A 84 -7.46 11.39 -10.46
C VAL A 84 -6.87 10.72 -11.70
N THR A 85 -7.05 11.34 -12.84
CA THR A 85 -6.56 10.87 -14.13
C THR A 85 -5.36 11.66 -14.64
N MET A 86 -5.18 12.91 -14.17
CA MET A 86 -4.08 13.77 -14.61
C MET A 86 -3.87 14.96 -13.68
N ILE A 87 -2.63 15.43 -13.61
CA ILE A 87 -2.25 16.71 -13.01
C ILE A 87 -1.59 17.57 -14.10
N ARG A 88 -1.94 18.86 -14.18
CA ARG A 88 -1.35 19.83 -15.11
C ARG A 88 -1.01 21.13 -14.40
N ASN A 89 -0.04 21.86 -14.95
CA ASN A 89 0.15 23.26 -14.61
C ASN A 89 -0.97 24.09 -15.24
N GLY A 90 -1.68 24.87 -14.42
CA GLY A 90 -2.48 26.00 -14.86
C GLY A 90 -1.64 27.29 -14.93
N SER A 91 -2.29 28.43 -15.12
CA SER A 91 -1.61 29.74 -15.17
C SER A 91 -1.04 30.17 -13.81
N ALA A 92 -1.80 29.98 -12.74
CA ALA A 92 -1.43 30.34 -11.35
C ALA A 92 -1.65 29.18 -10.34
N THR A 93 -2.35 28.15 -10.75
CA THR A 93 -2.74 26.99 -9.93
C THR A 93 -2.34 25.70 -10.62
N LYS A 94 -2.49 24.58 -9.92
CA LYS A 94 -2.47 23.22 -10.48
C LYS A 94 -3.88 22.80 -10.83
N GLN A 95 -4.05 22.12 -11.96
CA GLN A 95 -5.30 21.50 -12.35
C GLN A 95 -5.21 19.99 -12.07
N VAL A 96 -6.09 19.49 -11.23
CA VAL A 96 -6.26 18.07 -10.94
C VAL A 96 -7.54 17.61 -11.62
N MET A 97 -7.39 16.66 -12.55
CA MET A 97 -8.47 16.18 -13.40
C MET A 97 -8.92 14.80 -12.97
N THR A 98 -10.22 14.60 -12.97
CA THR A 98 -10.88 13.30 -12.82
C THR A 98 -11.75 13.04 -14.05
N SER A 99 -12.46 11.93 -14.10
CA SER A 99 -13.46 11.67 -15.15
C SER A 99 -14.70 12.57 -15.03
N ALA A 100 -14.98 13.10 -13.83
CA ALA A 100 -16.19 13.86 -13.52
C ALA A 100 -15.96 15.37 -13.48
N ALA A 101 -14.75 15.84 -13.12
CA ALA A 101 -14.49 17.25 -12.88
C ALA A 101 -13.01 17.65 -13.07
N THR A 102 -12.78 18.96 -13.08
CA THR A 102 -11.44 19.55 -12.90
C THR A 102 -11.46 20.40 -11.64
N TYR A 103 -10.47 20.21 -10.81
CA TYR A 103 -10.23 20.94 -9.57
C TYR A 103 -8.99 21.79 -9.71
N GLU A 104 -8.96 22.94 -9.04
CA GLU A 104 -7.81 23.82 -9.02
C GLU A 104 -7.26 23.96 -7.60
N ALA A 105 -5.94 23.94 -7.45
CA ALA A 105 -5.27 24.16 -6.19
C ALA A 105 -3.97 24.93 -6.35
N ARG A 106 -3.60 25.70 -5.32
CA ARG A 106 -2.29 26.37 -5.27
C ARG A 106 -1.16 25.35 -5.11
N GLN A 107 -1.39 24.29 -4.35
CA GLN A 107 -0.47 23.18 -4.12
C GLN A 107 -1.18 21.83 -4.24
N VAL A 108 -0.45 20.79 -4.63
CA VAL A 108 -0.97 19.40 -4.70
C VAL A 108 -0.02 18.47 -3.95
N VAL A 109 -0.57 17.67 -3.04
CA VAL A 109 0.14 16.59 -2.37
C VAL A 109 -0.30 15.26 -2.97
N VAL A 110 0.63 14.53 -3.55
CA VAL A 110 0.38 13.18 -4.08
C VAL A 110 0.75 12.15 -3.01
N ALA A 111 -0.25 11.53 -2.45
CA ALA A 111 -0.17 10.50 -1.43
C ALA A 111 -0.93 9.23 -1.85
N SER A 112 -0.95 8.96 -3.17
CA SER A 112 -1.70 7.85 -3.79
C SER A 112 -1.18 6.47 -3.43
N GLY A 113 -0.07 6.41 -2.69
CA GLY A 113 0.48 5.18 -2.15
C GLY A 113 0.95 4.19 -3.21
N ALA A 114 0.84 2.91 -2.88
CA ALA A 114 1.23 1.80 -3.73
C ALA A 114 0.24 0.64 -3.57
N ARG A 115 0.21 -0.24 -4.56
CA ARG A 115 -0.54 -1.50 -4.54
C ARG A 115 0.40 -2.69 -4.43
N LEU A 116 -0.07 -3.79 -3.88
CA LEU A 116 0.68 -5.04 -3.86
C LEU A 116 0.96 -5.51 -5.29
N LYS A 117 2.19 -5.99 -5.53
CA LYS A 117 2.57 -6.57 -6.81
C LYS A 117 1.86 -7.89 -7.01
N LYS A 118 1.34 -8.08 -8.23
CA LYS A 118 0.85 -9.38 -8.69
C LYS A 118 2.02 -10.29 -9.08
N LEU A 119 1.78 -11.59 -9.03
CA LEU A 119 2.74 -12.59 -9.51
C LEU A 119 2.87 -12.55 -11.03
N ASP A 120 1.83 -12.08 -11.71
CA ASP A 120 1.69 -12.02 -13.17
C ASP A 120 1.86 -13.41 -13.83
N VAL A 121 1.26 -14.42 -13.20
CA VAL A 121 1.29 -15.80 -13.67
C VAL A 121 -0.09 -16.30 -14.13
N PRO A 122 -0.16 -17.31 -15.02
CA PRO A 122 -1.41 -17.94 -15.39
C PRO A 122 -2.22 -18.40 -14.16
N GLY A 123 -3.52 -18.10 -14.17
CA GLY A 123 -4.45 -18.44 -13.09
C GLY A 123 -4.57 -17.38 -11.99
N GLU A 124 -3.61 -16.45 -11.82
CA GLU A 124 -3.68 -15.47 -10.72
C GLU A 124 -4.95 -14.61 -10.80
N ALA A 125 -5.18 -13.98 -11.94
CA ALA A 125 -6.37 -13.12 -12.13
C ALA A 125 -7.69 -13.94 -12.14
N GLU A 126 -7.65 -15.18 -12.61
CA GLU A 126 -8.80 -16.06 -12.63
C GLU A 126 -9.26 -16.43 -11.22
N PHE A 127 -8.31 -16.69 -10.31
CA PHE A 127 -8.58 -17.14 -8.94
C PHE A 127 -8.55 -16.00 -7.91
N GLU A 128 -8.48 -14.73 -8.32
CA GLU A 128 -8.59 -13.59 -7.42
C GLU A 128 -9.93 -13.64 -6.66
N GLY A 129 -9.88 -13.66 -5.31
CA GLY A 129 -11.05 -13.89 -4.45
C GLY A 129 -11.61 -15.33 -4.44
N ARG A 130 -10.94 -16.26 -5.15
CA ARG A 130 -11.28 -17.69 -5.19
C ARG A 130 -10.08 -18.58 -4.83
N GLY A 131 -9.28 -18.13 -3.89
CA GLY A 131 -8.08 -18.80 -3.41
C GLY A 131 -6.82 -17.96 -3.59
N VAL A 132 -6.81 -16.93 -4.43
CA VAL A 132 -5.74 -15.92 -4.48
C VAL A 132 -6.16 -14.73 -3.63
N SER A 133 -5.35 -14.38 -2.63
CA SER A 133 -5.60 -13.31 -1.68
C SER A 133 -4.35 -12.46 -1.41
N GLN A 134 -4.56 -11.27 -0.85
CA GLN A 134 -3.53 -10.32 -0.44
C GLN A 134 -3.66 -9.90 1.04
N CYS A 135 -4.56 -10.54 1.81
CA CYS A 135 -4.78 -10.24 3.22
C CYS A 135 -4.89 -11.56 4.01
N ALA A 136 -3.82 -11.96 4.69
CA ALA A 136 -3.82 -13.17 5.51
C ALA A 136 -4.70 -13.04 6.76
N ASP A 137 -4.75 -11.85 7.35
CA ASP A 137 -5.60 -11.56 8.50
C ASP A 137 -7.10 -11.64 8.14
N CYS A 138 -7.48 -11.15 6.93
CA CYS A 138 -8.86 -11.17 6.47
C CYS A 138 -9.34 -12.58 6.15
N ASP A 139 -8.54 -13.30 5.37
CA ASP A 139 -8.94 -14.55 4.73
C ASP A 139 -8.40 -15.80 5.44
N GLY A 140 -7.36 -15.65 6.27
CA GLY A 140 -6.73 -16.78 6.98
C GLY A 140 -7.71 -17.71 7.71
N PRO A 141 -8.74 -17.19 8.43
CA PRO A 141 -9.75 -18.04 9.07
C PRO A 141 -10.51 -18.97 8.11
N MET A 142 -10.61 -18.62 6.81
CA MET A 142 -11.28 -19.47 5.81
C MET A 142 -10.44 -20.68 5.38
N TYR A 143 -9.13 -20.67 5.66
CA TYR A 143 -8.19 -21.75 5.32
C TYR A 143 -7.85 -22.64 6.51
N GLN A 144 -8.77 -22.76 7.46
CA GLN A 144 -8.57 -23.57 8.67
C GLN A 144 -8.31 -25.04 8.32
N ASN A 145 -7.16 -25.57 8.81
CA ASN A 145 -6.67 -26.93 8.52
C ASN A 145 -6.35 -27.23 7.05
N GLU A 146 -6.27 -26.20 6.18
CA GLU A 146 -5.83 -26.32 4.81
C GLU A 146 -4.34 -26.01 4.65
N ASP A 147 -3.75 -26.43 3.53
CA ASP A 147 -2.42 -26.00 3.12
C ASP A 147 -2.55 -24.73 2.28
N VAL A 148 -1.66 -23.78 2.52
CA VAL A 148 -1.61 -22.53 1.76
C VAL A 148 -0.18 -22.22 1.31
N VAL A 149 -0.06 -21.41 0.26
CA VAL A 149 1.22 -20.92 -0.25
C VAL A 149 1.34 -19.43 0.02
N VAL A 150 2.46 -19.00 0.61
CA VAL A 150 2.86 -17.61 0.73
C VAL A 150 4.04 -17.37 -0.19
N VAL A 151 4.00 -16.32 -1.01
CA VAL A 151 5.08 -15.99 -1.94
C VAL A 151 5.76 -14.70 -1.52
N GLY A 152 7.05 -14.78 -1.19
CA GLY A 152 7.82 -13.62 -0.77
C GLY A 152 9.02 -13.96 0.10
N GLY A 153 9.60 -12.96 0.75
CA GLY A 153 10.78 -13.17 1.62
C GLY A 153 11.25 -11.89 2.31
N GLY A 154 10.40 -10.87 2.38
CA GLY A 154 10.53 -9.66 3.20
C GLY A 154 9.62 -9.74 4.41
N ASP A 155 9.60 -8.69 5.23
CA ASP A 155 8.83 -8.60 6.48
C ASP A 155 7.36 -8.99 6.29
N SER A 156 6.68 -8.40 5.31
CA SER A 156 5.27 -8.71 5.05
C SER A 156 5.02 -10.19 4.77
N ALA A 157 5.86 -10.86 3.95
CA ALA A 157 5.68 -12.27 3.64
C ALA A 157 5.85 -13.16 4.87
N LEU A 158 6.83 -12.85 5.73
CA LEU A 158 7.10 -13.64 6.92
C LEU A 158 6.04 -13.40 8.01
N GLN A 159 5.65 -12.16 8.21
CA GLN A 159 4.60 -11.80 9.17
C GLN A 159 3.27 -12.48 8.79
N GLU A 160 2.86 -12.38 7.53
CA GLU A 160 1.62 -12.99 7.05
C GLU A 160 1.68 -14.52 7.05
N ALA A 161 2.86 -15.12 6.81
CA ALA A 161 3.04 -16.57 6.98
C ALA A 161 2.84 -16.99 8.44
N LEU A 162 3.28 -16.19 9.41
CA LEU A 162 3.04 -16.43 10.83
C LEU A 162 1.56 -16.30 11.22
N VAL A 163 0.86 -15.32 10.62
CA VAL A 163 -0.60 -15.18 10.80
C VAL A 163 -1.32 -16.40 10.27
N LEU A 164 -1.05 -16.82 9.04
CA LEU A 164 -1.66 -17.99 8.40
C LEU A 164 -1.37 -19.29 9.18
N ALA A 165 -0.17 -19.41 9.75
CA ALA A 165 0.19 -20.58 10.56
C ALA A 165 -0.65 -20.74 11.84
N LYS A 166 -1.40 -19.71 12.27
CA LYS A 166 -2.36 -19.83 13.39
C LYS A 166 -3.58 -20.68 12.98
N TYR A 167 -3.97 -20.65 11.71
CA TYR A 167 -5.18 -21.27 11.17
C TYR A 167 -4.88 -22.51 10.33
N CYS A 168 -3.89 -22.41 9.43
CA CYS A 168 -3.61 -23.41 8.41
C CYS A 168 -2.90 -24.65 8.98
N ARG A 169 -3.09 -25.78 8.31
CA ARG A 169 -2.34 -27.03 8.58
C ARG A 169 -0.86 -26.85 8.24
N LYS A 170 -0.58 -26.26 7.07
CA LYS A 170 0.76 -26.00 6.56
C LYS A 170 0.80 -24.71 5.74
N VAL A 171 1.85 -23.94 5.93
CA VAL A 171 2.20 -22.78 5.11
C VAL A 171 3.47 -23.09 4.33
N HIS A 172 3.37 -23.08 3.00
CA HIS A 172 4.52 -23.24 2.09
C HIS A 172 5.01 -21.84 1.72
N LEU A 173 6.12 -21.40 2.31
CA LEU A 173 6.71 -20.08 2.04
C LEU A 173 7.70 -20.19 0.86
N VAL A 174 7.25 -19.78 -0.33
CA VAL A 174 8.03 -19.83 -1.58
C VAL A 174 8.86 -18.56 -1.73
N HIS A 175 10.20 -18.73 -1.81
CA HIS A 175 11.12 -17.61 -1.96
C HIS A 175 12.11 -17.83 -3.09
N ARG A 176 12.25 -16.84 -3.97
CA ARG A 176 13.15 -16.88 -5.14
C ARG A 176 14.65 -16.91 -4.82
N GLY A 177 15.04 -16.52 -3.62
CA GLY A 177 16.42 -16.50 -3.16
C GLY A 177 16.73 -17.61 -2.18
N SER A 178 17.97 -17.65 -1.71
CA SER A 178 18.48 -18.62 -0.73
C SER A 178 18.44 -18.09 0.72
N ARG A 179 18.00 -16.86 0.93
CA ARG A 179 17.88 -16.22 2.26
C ARG A 179 16.78 -15.17 2.27
N PHE A 180 16.12 -15.00 3.38
CA PHE A 180 15.16 -13.91 3.59
C PHE A 180 15.85 -12.55 3.69
N ARG A 181 15.08 -11.48 3.41
CA ARG A 181 15.48 -10.09 3.59
C ARG A 181 14.70 -9.40 4.71
N ALA A 182 13.93 -10.17 5.45
CA ALA A 182 13.14 -9.71 6.58
C ALA A 182 14.01 -9.43 7.80
N GLN A 183 13.43 -8.75 8.79
CA GLN A 183 14.02 -8.52 10.10
C GLN A 183 14.26 -9.85 10.82
N SER A 184 15.33 -9.92 11.64
CA SER A 184 15.78 -11.17 12.26
C SER A 184 14.73 -11.82 13.14
N HIS A 185 13.92 -11.04 13.86
CA HIS A 185 12.88 -11.60 14.74
C HIS A 185 11.80 -12.36 13.94
N PHE A 186 11.40 -11.88 12.75
CA PHE A 186 10.46 -12.62 11.89
C PHE A 186 11.10 -13.89 11.32
N ILE A 187 12.39 -13.83 10.94
CA ILE A 187 13.12 -14.98 10.44
C ILE A 187 13.18 -16.08 11.49
N GLU A 188 13.53 -15.74 12.74
CA GLU A 188 13.61 -16.66 13.86
C GLU A 188 12.25 -17.32 14.16
N GLN A 189 11.17 -16.53 14.18
CA GLN A 189 9.83 -17.04 14.43
C GLN A 189 9.36 -18.00 13.31
N VAL A 190 9.60 -17.64 12.04
CA VAL A 190 9.25 -18.50 10.90
C VAL A 190 10.04 -19.81 10.94
N GLN A 191 11.35 -19.75 11.21
CA GLN A 191 12.20 -20.94 11.30
C GLN A 191 11.84 -21.86 12.46
N ALA A 192 11.36 -21.30 13.57
CA ALA A 192 10.92 -22.07 14.75
C ALA A 192 9.51 -22.67 14.59
N ASN A 193 8.72 -22.23 13.61
CA ASN A 193 7.32 -22.65 13.46
C ASN A 193 7.22 -23.94 12.64
N PRO A 194 6.78 -25.08 13.23
CA PRO A 194 6.71 -26.38 12.54
C PRO A 194 5.67 -26.43 11.41
N ARG A 195 4.72 -25.47 11.38
CA ARG A 195 3.71 -25.38 10.33
C ARG A 195 4.20 -24.63 9.10
N ILE A 196 5.34 -23.93 9.18
CA ILE A 196 5.89 -23.18 8.05
C ILE A 196 7.04 -23.97 7.42
N GLY A 197 6.94 -24.28 6.13
CA GLY A 197 8.01 -24.89 5.35
C GLY A 197 8.47 -23.95 4.25
N THR A 198 9.78 -23.72 4.14
CA THR A 198 10.31 -22.81 3.10
C THR A 198 10.76 -23.57 1.87
N VAL A 199 10.33 -23.09 0.70
CA VAL A 199 10.76 -23.54 -0.63
C VAL A 199 11.71 -22.48 -1.20
N TRP A 200 13.00 -22.77 -1.15
CA TRP A 200 14.06 -21.86 -1.57
C TRP A 200 14.36 -21.92 -3.06
N ASN A 201 14.92 -20.82 -3.59
CA ASN A 201 15.33 -20.69 -4.98
C ASN A 201 14.21 -21.08 -5.96
N ALA A 202 12.99 -20.69 -5.62
CA ALA A 202 11.78 -21.11 -6.30
C ALA A 202 10.82 -19.93 -6.51
N THR A 203 10.06 -20.01 -7.59
CA THR A 203 9.01 -19.05 -7.97
C THR A 203 7.73 -19.80 -8.30
N VAL A 204 6.57 -19.18 -8.04
CA VAL A 204 5.31 -19.66 -8.59
C VAL A 204 5.28 -19.34 -10.07
N SER A 205 5.00 -20.32 -10.91
CA SER A 205 4.90 -20.19 -12.37
C SER A 205 3.46 -20.34 -12.90
N GLY A 206 2.53 -20.78 -12.04
CA GLY A 206 1.12 -20.89 -12.38
C GLY A 206 0.28 -21.27 -11.17
N ILE A 207 -1.00 -20.92 -11.23
CA ILE A 207 -2.01 -21.25 -10.22
C ILE A 207 -3.09 -22.05 -10.94
N VAL A 208 -3.46 -23.20 -10.39
CA VAL A 208 -4.35 -24.15 -11.05
C VAL A 208 -5.46 -24.58 -10.11
N GLY A 209 -6.66 -24.70 -10.64
CA GLY A 209 -7.82 -25.18 -9.91
C GLY A 209 -9.06 -25.34 -10.79
N GLY A 210 -10.17 -25.66 -10.17
CA GLY A 210 -11.48 -25.67 -10.80
C GLY A 210 -12.29 -24.43 -10.44
N LYS A 211 -13.17 -24.53 -9.43
CA LYS A 211 -13.91 -23.36 -8.92
C LYS A 211 -13.05 -22.51 -7.98
N MET A 212 -12.12 -23.10 -7.27
CA MET A 212 -11.19 -22.51 -6.33
C MET A 212 -9.77 -22.97 -6.68
N VAL A 213 -8.75 -22.36 -6.07
CA VAL A 213 -7.37 -22.84 -6.14
C VAL A 213 -7.29 -24.26 -5.58
N GLU A 214 -6.55 -25.14 -6.27
CA GLU A 214 -6.28 -26.51 -5.84
C GLU A 214 -4.78 -26.79 -5.70
N ARG A 215 -3.94 -26.07 -6.46
CA ARG A 215 -2.48 -26.20 -6.40
C ARG A 215 -1.77 -25.04 -7.10
N VAL A 216 -0.50 -24.90 -6.81
CA VAL A 216 0.43 -24.01 -7.53
C VAL A 216 1.50 -24.82 -8.26
N GLN A 217 1.94 -24.28 -9.38
CA GLN A 217 3.12 -24.75 -10.11
C GLN A 217 4.33 -23.96 -9.66
N ILE A 218 5.40 -24.65 -9.31
CA ILE A 218 6.65 -24.09 -8.82
C ILE A 218 7.76 -24.35 -9.83
N ALA A 219 8.50 -23.32 -10.17
CA ALA A 219 9.73 -23.41 -10.96
C ALA A 219 10.94 -23.14 -10.06
N HIS A 220 11.88 -24.07 -10.01
CA HIS A 220 13.14 -23.93 -9.28
C HIS A 220 14.24 -23.33 -10.15
N GLY A 221 15.19 -22.63 -9.53
CA GLY A 221 16.33 -22.03 -10.24
C GLY A 221 17.28 -23.02 -10.91
N ASP A 222 17.20 -24.30 -10.58
CA ASP A 222 17.95 -25.40 -11.19
C ASP A 222 17.22 -26.09 -12.37
N GLY A 223 16.06 -25.54 -12.77
CA GLY A 223 15.25 -26.03 -13.88
C GLY A 223 14.24 -27.13 -13.50
N ARG A 224 14.19 -27.59 -12.26
CA ARG A 224 13.13 -28.49 -11.80
C ARG A 224 11.79 -27.76 -11.70
N SER A 225 10.72 -28.51 -11.91
CA SER A 225 9.35 -28.05 -11.65
C SER A 225 8.65 -29.04 -10.72
N GLU A 226 7.80 -28.52 -9.84
CA GLU A 226 6.95 -29.32 -8.97
C GLU A 226 5.58 -28.66 -8.79
N GLU A 227 4.62 -29.39 -8.27
CA GLU A 227 3.33 -28.86 -7.89
C GLU A 227 3.15 -28.99 -6.37
N ILE A 228 2.59 -27.93 -5.75
CA ILE A 228 2.21 -27.93 -4.33
C ILE A 228 0.69 -27.81 -4.27
N ALA A 229 0.03 -28.83 -3.69
CA ALA A 229 -1.39 -28.80 -3.41
C ALA A 229 -1.67 -27.75 -2.31
N CYS A 230 -2.60 -26.84 -2.57
CA CYS A 230 -2.98 -25.78 -1.63
C CYS A 230 -4.37 -25.25 -1.94
N ALA A 231 -5.06 -24.76 -0.92
CA ALA A 231 -6.37 -24.11 -1.04
C ALA A 231 -6.25 -22.59 -1.26
N GLY A 232 -5.09 -22.00 -0.94
CA GLY A 232 -4.90 -20.55 -1.05
C GLY A 232 -3.47 -20.15 -1.40
N VAL A 233 -3.35 -19.00 -2.07
CA VAL A 233 -2.09 -18.36 -2.47
C VAL A 233 -2.10 -16.92 -2.03
N PHE A 234 -1.05 -16.50 -1.30
CA PHE A 234 -0.90 -15.16 -0.74
C PHE A 234 0.40 -14.56 -1.25
N ALA A 235 0.31 -13.47 -2.03
CA ALA A 235 1.46 -12.87 -2.70
C ALA A 235 1.96 -11.59 -2.01
N TYR A 236 3.19 -11.64 -1.46
CA TYR A 236 3.87 -10.51 -0.83
C TYR A 236 5.25 -10.27 -1.44
N ILE A 237 5.26 -9.96 -2.74
CA ILE A 237 6.47 -9.80 -3.55
C ILE A 237 6.91 -8.35 -3.77
N GLY A 238 6.35 -7.45 -2.97
CA GLY A 238 6.64 -6.02 -2.98
C GLY A 238 5.47 -5.17 -3.47
N LEU A 239 5.76 -3.90 -3.73
CA LEU A 239 4.78 -2.88 -4.07
C LEU A 239 5.02 -2.31 -5.47
N THR A 240 3.94 -1.82 -6.09
CA THR A 240 3.97 -0.99 -7.30
C THR A 240 3.36 0.36 -6.96
N PRO A 241 4.10 1.47 -7.13
CA PRO A 241 3.59 2.81 -6.81
C PRO A 241 2.42 3.20 -7.73
N ASN A 242 1.40 3.87 -7.17
CA ASN A 242 0.22 4.31 -7.89
C ASN A 242 0.46 5.69 -8.53
N GLY A 243 1.34 5.76 -9.53
CA GLY A 243 1.78 6.99 -10.18
C GLY A 243 1.42 7.11 -11.66
N ASP A 244 0.53 6.26 -12.19
CA ASP A 244 0.24 6.17 -13.63
C ASP A 244 -0.39 7.47 -14.19
N PHE A 245 -1.11 8.24 -13.36
CA PHE A 245 -1.75 9.51 -13.71
C PHE A 245 -0.79 10.72 -13.65
N LEU A 246 0.43 10.54 -13.14
CA LEU A 246 1.39 11.62 -13.00
C LEU A 246 1.98 12.02 -14.36
N PRO A 247 2.16 13.31 -14.62
CA PRO A 247 2.77 13.78 -15.84
C PRO A 247 4.27 13.38 -15.91
N ARG A 248 4.81 13.37 -17.14
CA ARG A 248 6.19 12.92 -17.40
C ARG A 248 7.25 13.80 -16.77
N GLU A 249 6.92 15.04 -16.48
CA GLU A 249 7.78 16.03 -15.80
C GLU A 249 8.08 15.65 -14.35
N ILE A 250 7.26 14.80 -13.74
CA ILE A 250 7.52 14.23 -12.41
C ILE A 250 8.43 13.02 -12.59
N GLU A 251 9.67 13.18 -12.15
CA GLU A 251 10.71 12.17 -12.27
C GLU A 251 10.36 10.91 -11.45
N ARG A 252 10.61 9.75 -12.04
CA ARG A 252 10.40 8.42 -11.42
C ARG A 252 11.60 7.53 -11.71
N ASN A 253 11.95 6.67 -10.78
CA ASN A 253 12.95 5.64 -11.02
C ASN A 253 12.38 4.48 -11.88
N ASP A 254 13.23 3.53 -12.25
CA ASP A 254 12.85 2.37 -13.09
C ASP A 254 11.73 1.50 -12.48
N ALA A 255 11.55 1.54 -11.15
CA ALA A 255 10.47 0.85 -10.46
C ALA A 255 9.17 1.68 -10.35
N GLY A 256 9.16 2.91 -10.88
CA GLY A 256 8.02 3.82 -10.91
C GLY A 256 7.84 4.71 -9.67
N TYR A 257 8.74 4.62 -8.69
CA TYR A 257 8.69 5.48 -7.50
C TYR A 257 9.09 6.91 -7.83
N VAL A 258 8.32 7.88 -7.29
CA VAL A 258 8.55 9.31 -7.51
C VAL A 258 9.81 9.77 -6.79
N VAL A 259 10.68 10.46 -7.52
CA VAL A 259 11.87 11.14 -7.00
C VAL A 259 11.46 12.50 -6.47
N THR A 260 11.90 12.83 -5.26
CA THR A 260 11.63 14.12 -4.60
C THR A 260 12.92 14.76 -4.15
N ARG A 261 12.86 16.08 -3.92
CA ARG A 261 13.88 16.80 -3.15
C ARG A 261 13.77 16.43 -1.66
N ASP A 262 14.71 16.87 -0.85
CA ASP A 262 14.68 16.68 0.61
C ASP A 262 13.43 17.32 1.26
N THR A 263 12.87 18.34 0.62
CA THR A 263 11.62 19.00 1.02
C THR A 263 10.36 18.17 0.72
N LEU A 264 10.47 17.03 0.04
CA LEU A 264 9.39 16.20 -0.50
C LEU A 264 8.67 16.81 -1.73
N GLU A 265 9.16 17.92 -2.26
CA GLU A 265 8.67 18.51 -3.51
C GLU A 265 9.22 17.73 -4.72
N THR A 266 8.39 17.49 -5.72
CA THR A 266 8.79 16.84 -6.97
C THR A 266 9.54 17.81 -7.89
N ALA A 267 9.95 17.36 -9.08
CA ALA A 267 10.50 18.23 -10.11
C ALA A 267 9.47 19.27 -10.62
N MET A 268 8.16 19.02 -10.45
CA MET A 268 7.07 19.94 -10.79
C MET A 268 6.78 20.85 -9.59
N PRO A 269 7.16 22.16 -9.63
CA PRO A 269 6.99 23.06 -8.50
C PRO A 269 5.53 23.12 -8.02
N GLY A 270 5.31 23.07 -6.72
CA GLY A 270 3.97 23.05 -6.11
C GLY A 270 3.26 21.68 -6.15
N VAL A 271 3.99 20.63 -6.56
CA VAL A 271 3.53 19.24 -6.46
C VAL A 271 4.48 18.46 -5.57
N TRP A 272 3.95 17.84 -4.55
CA TRP A 272 4.65 17.13 -3.50
C TRP A 272 4.33 15.65 -3.58
N ALA A 273 5.24 14.76 -3.21
CA ALA A 273 4.97 13.33 -3.12
C ALA A 273 5.42 12.77 -1.77
N ILE A 274 4.55 12.00 -1.13
CA ILE A 274 4.76 11.44 0.20
C ILE A 274 4.28 9.98 0.29
N GLY A 275 4.82 9.25 1.27
CA GLY A 275 4.44 7.87 1.56
C GLY A 275 4.87 6.88 0.49
N ALA A 276 4.14 5.77 0.36
CA ALA A 276 4.55 4.60 -0.42
C ALA A 276 4.68 4.82 -1.94
N LEU A 277 4.27 5.98 -2.46
CA LEU A 277 4.53 6.42 -3.84
C LEU A 277 5.98 6.89 -4.02
N ARG A 278 6.61 7.42 -2.98
CA ARG A 278 7.89 8.11 -3.03
C ARG A 278 9.08 7.16 -2.91
N LEU A 279 10.13 7.41 -3.68
CA LEU A 279 11.42 6.74 -3.52
C LEU A 279 12.03 7.10 -2.15
N GLY A 280 12.47 6.08 -1.42
CA GLY A 280 13.10 6.24 -0.10
C GLY A 280 12.13 6.30 1.07
N TYR A 281 10.81 6.09 0.86
CA TYR A 281 9.88 5.84 1.95
C TYR A 281 10.20 4.49 2.62
N SER A 282 10.24 4.46 3.95
CA SER A 282 10.66 3.28 4.73
C SER A 282 9.65 2.12 4.75
N GLY A 283 8.37 2.43 4.53
CA GLY A 283 7.26 1.48 4.71
C GLY A 283 6.63 1.53 6.10
N LEU A 284 7.11 2.38 7.01
CA LEU A 284 6.64 2.47 8.39
C LEU A 284 5.57 3.56 8.56
N LEU A 285 4.53 3.28 9.37
CA LEU A 285 3.46 4.25 9.66
C LEU A 285 3.96 5.55 10.30
N PRO A 286 4.89 5.55 11.29
CA PRO A 286 5.44 6.77 11.86
C PRO A 286 6.11 7.67 10.82
N ASP A 287 6.77 7.09 9.82
CA ASP A 287 7.42 7.85 8.75
C ASP A 287 6.39 8.43 7.77
N ALA A 288 5.28 7.74 7.52
CA ALA A 288 4.17 8.28 6.76
C ALA A 288 3.63 9.59 7.38
N VAL A 289 3.43 9.59 8.69
CA VAL A 289 2.99 10.77 9.45
C VAL A 289 4.07 11.87 9.45
N THR A 290 5.34 11.48 9.58
CA THR A 290 6.48 12.43 9.61
C THR A 290 6.62 13.13 8.26
N GLU A 291 6.62 12.40 7.15
CA GLU A 291 6.66 12.97 5.79
C GLU A 291 5.46 13.89 5.52
N ALA A 292 4.27 13.48 5.94
CA ALA A 292 3.07 14.28 5.79
C ALA A 292 3.18 15.64 6.51
N LYS A 293 3.64 15.64 7.76
CA LYS A 293 3.87 16.86 8.55
C LYS A 293 4.98 17.73 7.95
N GLN A 294 6.05 17.12 7.44
CA GLN A 294 7.14 17.85 6.78
C GLN A 294 6.66 18.56 5.52
N ALA A 295 5.94 17.87 4.63
CA ALA A 295 5.38 18.47 3.42
C ALA A 295 4.38 19.57 3.78
N ALA A 296 3.46 19.32 4.72
CA ALA A 296 2.48 20.31 5.17
C ALA A 296 3.14 21.57 5.72
N ARG A 297 4.16 21.46 6.56
CA ARG A 297 4.91 22.59 7.11
C ARG A 297 5.47 23.47 6.02
N THR A 298 6.18 22.88 5.03
CA THR A 298 6.77 23.64 3.94
C THR A 298 5.71 24.29 3.03
N ILE A 299 4.56 23.63 2.83
CA ILE A 299 3.44 24.20 2.09
C ILE A 299 2.83 25.39 2.83
N ILE A 300 2.62 25.28 4.15
CA ILE A 300 2.09 26.36 4.99
C ILE A 300 3.00 27.58 4.93
N GLU A 301 4.32 27.38 5.10
CA GLU A 301 5.31 28.48 4.99
C GLU A 301 5.30 29.15 3.62
N ARG A 302 4.98 28.43 2.56
CA ARG A 302 4.92 28.97 1.16
C ARG A 302 3.61 29.73 0.89
N LEU A 303 2.53 29.35 1.54
CA LEU A 303 1.20 29.90 1.27
C LEU A 303 0.82 31.05 2.22
N GLY A 304 1.44 31.11 3.42
CA GLY A 304 1.29 32.22 4.38
C GLY A 304 2.18 33.35 4.03
#